data_e5f873d66108d37eb7d0ae070050b436
#
_entry.id   e5f873d66108d37eb7d0ae070050b436
#
_cell.length_a   1.000
_cell.length_b   1.000
_cell.length_c   1.000
_cell.angle_alpha   90.00
_cell.angle_beta   90.00
_cell.angle_gamma   90.00
#
_symmetry.space_group_name_H-M   'P 1'
#
loop_
_entity.id
_entity.type
_entity.pdbx_description
1 polymer ?
#
loop_
_entity_poly.entity_id
_entity_poly.type
_entity_poly.pdbx_seq_one_letter_code
_entity_poly.pdbx_strand_id
1 'polypeptide(L)'
;MRVALLPAGTRGDHQPYLALAQEFRARGHEVDITATRNQAQIVRNAGFEPHVIPFDAAELLETTAAKRALASGKTLPFVRIMLDTVRIIEGERGVAMHEVLLRACTSADVVVACASTLPWAMEFREKTGTPVLGCLPYPLERTDEFPSSFMAKNMTSSRTLSRASYSLFEWSYTFLYRKVDRQLRRHMGLPGRPRNPFRRLRAERIPLVHMVSPMLLPKPHDWPDRATIVGASVLPQPLRDAWGEAVIDPELDAWLGEGSPPIYFCMTGMPVLDPVECREMIATVCARLGARALVTVKGEGFPKGFSADRSLLIIDSFDYDRVLPRCAAVVHHGGSGNTHDVVRAGIPAVVIPVHSDQFFYGWRIAALGIGATFPYRTITTDRLHRALAQVLTPQARQRAAEVGHTAAKENGVPAAVDAVEKLAAATPRP
;
A
#
# COMPACT_ATOMS: atom_id res chain seq x y z
N MET A 1 -8.35 -24.74 9.96
CA MET A 1 -7.47 -24.84 8.77
C MET A 1 -6.17 -24.12 9.03
N ARG A 2 -5.14 -24.45 8.28
CA ARG A 2 -3.84 -23.75 8.29
C ARG A 2 -3.72 -22.83 7.09
N VAL A 3 -3.51 -21.55 7.33
CA VAL A 3 -3.48 -20.49 6.31
C VAL A 3 -2.06 -19.97 6.17
N ALA A 4 -1.51 -19.99 4.96
CA ALA A 4 -0.25 -19.33 4.67
C ALA A 4 -0.50 -17.93 4.11
N LEU A 5 -0.03 -16.90 4.81
CA LEU A 5 -0.09 -15.51 4.42
C LEU A 5 1.28 -15.07 3.90
N LEU A 6 1.34 -14.62 2.65
CA LEU A 6 2.60 -14.31 1.97
C LEU A 6 2.77 -12.80 1.66
N PRO A 7 2.75 -11.90 2.65
CA PRO A 7 3.14 -10.52 2.41
C PRO A 7 4.63 -10.41 2.10
N ALA A 8 4.98 -9.52 1.18
CA ALA A 8 6.37 -9.17 0.87
C ALA A 8 6.42 -7.73 0.34
N GLY A 9 7.24 -6.90 0.96
CA GLY A 9 7.36 -5.48 0.58
C GLY A 9 7.56 -4.56 1.78
N THR A 10 6.92 -3.42 1.72
CA THR A 10 6.96 -2.38 2.76
C THR A 10 5.95 -2.65 3.88
N ARG A 11 5.89 -1.75 4.87
CA ARG A 11 4.86 -1.80 5.93
C ARG A 11 3.44 -1.85 5.35
N GLY A 12 3.15 -1.08 4.30
CA GLY A 12 1.82 -1.05 3.67
C GLY A 12 1.40 -2.39 3.07
N ASP A 13 2.38 -3.24 2.69
CA ASP A 13 2.13 -4.59 2.18
C ASP A 13 1.90 -5.60 3.31
N HIS A 14 2.47 -5.39 4.51
CA HIS A 14 2.35 -6.29 5.66
C HIS A 14 1.13 -5.99 6.54
N GLN A 15 0.79 -4.73 6.69
CA GLN A 15 -0.25 -4.25 7.59
C GLN A 15 -1.62 -4.91 7.35
N PRO A 16 -2.15 -5.02 6.11
CA PRO A 16 -3.40 -5.73 5.85
C PRO A 16 -3.33 -7.23 6.20
N TYR A 17 -2.17 -7.85 5.98
CA TYR A 17 -1.98 -9.28 6.26
C TYR A 17 -1.91 -9.58 7.75
N LEU A 18 -1.40 -8.66 8.56
CA LEU A 18 -1.44 -8.80 10.02
C LEU A 18 -2.86 -8.67 10.56
N ALA A 19 -3.69 -7.79 9.97
CA ALA A 19 -5.10 -7.73 10.30
C ALA A 19 -5.83 -9.03 9.93
N LEU A 20 -5.55 -9.61 8.76
CA LEU A 20 -6.04 -10.93 8.37
C LEU A 20 -5.57 -12.02 9.34
N ALA A 21 -4.29 -12.03 9.71
CA ALA A 21 -3.71 -13.00 10.63
C ALA A 21 -4.42 -13.01 11.99
N GLN A 22 -4.72 -11.84 12.52
CA GLN A 22 -5.47 -11.71 13.78
C GLN A 22 -6.89 -12.24 13.64
N GLU A 23 -7.58 -11.91 12.55
CA GLU A 23 -8.95 -12.39 12.31
C GLU A 23 -8.98 -13.92 12.11
N PHE A 24 -8.03 -14.49 11.32
CA PHE A 24 -7.91 -15.93 11.19
C PHE A 24 -7.68 -16.62 12.53
N ARG A 25 -6.78 -16.09 13.36
CA ARG A 25 -6.52 -16.62 14.70
C ARG A 25 -7.76 -16.51 15.61
N ALA A 26 -8.48 -15.40 15.56
CA ALA A 26 -9.71 -15.20 16.31
C ALA A 26 -10.80 -16.21 15.92
N ARG A 27 -10.80 -16.67 14.65
CA ARG A 27 -11.70 -17.74 14.16
C ARG A 27 -11.17 -19.18 14.40
N GLY A 28 -10.05 -19.33 15.13
CA GLY A 28 -9.48 -20.64 15.48
C GLY A 28 -8.66 -21.30 14.36
N HIS A 29 -8.14 -20.51 13.40
CA HIS A 29 -7.25 -21.01 12.36
C HIS A 29 -5.77 -20.88 12.76
N GLU A 30 -4.94 -21.79 12.27
CA GLU A 30 -3.48 -21.67 12.34
C GLU A 30 -2.99 -20.79 11.22
N VAL A 31 -2.01 -19.92 11.52
CA VAL A 31 -1.48 -18.94 10.57
C VAL A 31 0.03 -19.04 10.48
N ASP A 32 0.54 -19.33 9.29
CA ASP A 32 1.91 -19.12 8.89
C ASP A 32 2.01 -17.80 8.13
N ILE A 33 2.91 -16.91 8.52
CA ILE A 33 3.05 -15.59 7.88
C ILE A 33 4.50 -15.34 7.50
N THR A 34 4.73 -14.81 6.29
CA THR A 34 6.06 -14.33 5.90
C THR A 34 6.26 -12.88 6.32
N ALA A 35 7.52 -12.47 6.45
CA ALA A 35 7.87 -11.07 6.63
C ALA A 35 9.21 -10.77 5.97
N THR A 36 9.36 -9.59 5.37
CA THR A 36 10.68 -9.07 5.02
C THR A 36 11.47 -8.76 6.29
N ARG A 37 12.80 -8.76 6.21
CA ARG A 37 13.69 -8.61 7.38
C ARG A 37 13.30 -7.42 8.27
N ASN A 38 13.07 -6.26 7.68
CA ASN A 38 12.70 -5.02 8.39
C ASN A 38 11.27 -5.04 8.97
N GLN A 39 10.40 -5.97 8.54
CA GLN A 39 9.04 -6.10 9.05
C GLN A 39 8.89 -7.26 10.04
N ALA A 40 9.91 -8.09 10.22
CA ALA A 40 9.84 -9.27 11.08
C ALA A 40 9.52 -8.92 12.54
N GLN A 41 10.08 -7.83 13.06
CA GLN A 41 9.81 -7.40 14.45
C GLN A 41 8.34 -6.97 14.64
N ILE A 42 7.76 -6.29 13.67
CA ILE A 42 6.33 -5.88 13.71
C ILE A 42 5.42 -7.11 13.76
N VAL A 43 5.77 -8.16 13.01
CA VAL A 43 5.03 -9.42 13.00
C VAL A 43 5.14 -10.12 14.35
N ARG A 44 6.35 -10.15 14.99
CA ARG A 44 6.54 -10.69 16.34
C ARG A 44 5.76 -9.91 17.39
N ASN A 45 5.79 -8.59 17.31
CA ASN A 45 5.03 -7.73 18.24
C ASN A 45 3.51 -7.98 18.11
N ALA A 46 3.04 -8.41 16.94
CA ALA A 46 1.66 -8.81 16.73
C ALA A 46 1.34 -10.24 17.25
N GLY A 47 2.32 -10.93 17.83
CA GLY A 47 2.19 -12.26 18.41
C GLY A 47 2.27 -13.40 17.39
N PHE A 48 2.95 -13.20 16.26
CA PHE A 48 3.23 -14.26 15.27
C PHE A 48 4.73 -14.43 15.08
N GLU A 49 5.19 -15.68 14.87
CA GLU A 49 6.58 -15.92 14.46
C GLU A 49 6.65 -15.94 12.93
N PRO A 50 7.36 -14.97 12.31
CA PRO A 50 7.38 -14.87 10.86
C PRO A 50 8.39 -15.84 10.21
N HIS A 51 8.05 -16.35 9.05
CA HIS A 51 9.03 -16.88 8.10
C HIS A 51 9.76 -15.71 7.43
N VAL A 52 11.01 -15.42 7.86
CA VAL A 52 11.71 -14.20 7.44
C VAL A 52 12.30 -14.34 6.05
N ILE A 53 11.85 -13.52 5.12
CA ILE A 53 12.41 -13.36 3.78
C ILE A 53 13.71 -12.56 3.91
N PRO A 54 14.87 -13.08 3.48
CA PRO A 54 16.19 -12.47 3.65
C PRO A 54 16.43 -11.30 2.66
N PHE A 55 15.40 -10.55 2.37
CA PHE A 55 15.39 -9.44 1.43
C PHE A 55 14.55 -8.30 2.00
N ASP A 56 14.99 -7.08 1.77
CA ASP A 56 14.26 -5.86 2.12
C ASP A 56 14.11 -4.97 0.89
N ALA A 57 12.88 -4.87 0.41
CA ALA A 57 12.56 -3.98 -0.71
C ALA A 57 12.77 -2.49 -0.35
N ALA A 58 12.64 -2.13 0.94
CA ALA A 58 12.85 -0.76 1.39
C ALA A 58 14.32 -0.34 1.25
N GLU A 59 15.29 -1.24 1.52
CA GLU A 59 16.73 -0.94 1.34
C GLU A 59 17.03 -0.42 -0.07
N LEU A 60 16.37 -0.96 -1.09
CA LEU A 60 16.56 -0.51 -2.48
C LEU A 60 15.96 0.87 -2.74
N LEU A 61 14.80 1.15 -2.16
CA LEU A 61 14.07 2.41 -2.40
C LEU A 61 14.63 3.56 -1.56
N GLU A 62 15.31 3.28 -0.46
CA GLU A 62 15.88 4.28 0.44
C GLU A 62 17.26 4.79 0.01
N THR A 63 17.91 4.15 -0.95
CA THR A 63 19.19 4.65 -1.48
C THR A 63 19.04 6.05 -2.10
N THR A 64 20.05 6.89 -1.95
CA THR A 64 20.05 8.25 -2.54
C THR A 64 19.80 8.20 -4.05
N ALA A 65 20.33 7.20 -4.75
CA ALA A 65 20.12 7.02 -6.19
C ALA A 65 18.64 6.70 -6.50
N ALA A 66 18.00 5.83 -5.72
CA ALA A 66 16.59 5.51 -5.87
C ALA A 66 15.69 6.70 -5.53
N LYS A 67 15.98 7.43 -4.45
CA LYS A 67 15.26 8.66 -4.09
C LYS A 67 15.33 9.70 -5.21
N ARG A 68 16.51 9.92 -5.80
CA ARG A 68 16.67 10.82 -6.97
C ARG A 68 15.88 10.32 -8.19
N ALA A 69 15.93 9.03 -8.46
CA ALA A 69 15.18 8.43 -9.56
C ALA A 69 13.67 8.62 -9.40
N LEU A 70 13.14 8.32 -8.21
CA LEU A 70 11.74 8.50 -7.85
C LEU A 70 11.31 9.97 -7.90
N ALA A 71 12.10 10.87 -7.29
CA ALA A 71 11.84 12.32 -7.30
C ALA A 71 11.79 12.90 -8.72
N SER A 72 12.65 12.39 -9.63
CA SER A 72 12.68 12.84 -11.02
C SER A 72 11.39 12.53 -11.78
N GLY A 73 10.64 11.50 -11.36
CA GLY A 73 9.46 10.99 -12.04
C GLY A 73 9.71 10.51 -13.47
N LYS A 74 10.98 10.33 -13.88
CA LYS A 74 11.36 9.83 -15.21
C LYS A 74 11.24 8.32 -15.28
N THR A 75 10.83 7.80 -16.44
CA THR A 75 10.61 6.35 -16.65
C THR A 75 11.92 5.55 -16.61
N LEU A 76 12.97 6.02 -17.27
CA LEU A 76 14.26 5.29 -17.36
C LEU A 76 14.92 5.02 -16.00
N PRO A 77 15.06 5.99 -15.08
CA PRO A 77 15.57 5.71 -13.74
C PRO A 77 14.70 4.73 -12.96
N PHE A 78 13.39 4.81 -13.09
CA PHE A 78 12.47 3.86 -12.45
C PHE A 78 12.64 2.43 -12.99
N VAL A 79 12.73 2.26 -14.31
CA VAL A 79 13.04 0.96 -14.95
C VAL A 79 14.35 0.38 -14.43
N ARG A 80 15.37 1.21 -14.18
CA ARG A 80 16.64 0.76 -13.62
C ARG A 80 16.46 0.16 -12.21
N ILE A 81 15.69 0.82 -11.34
CA ILE A 81 15.36 0.27 -10.01
C ILE A 81 14.68 -1.09 -10.15
N MET A 82 13.72 -1.22 -11.08
CA MET A 82 13.04 -2.50 -11.33
C MET A 82 14.01 -3.59 -11.82
N LEU A 83 14.94 -3.25 -12.71
CA LEU A 83 15.97 -4.17 -13.18
C LEU A 83 16.90 -4.62 -12.06
N ASP A 84 17.29 -3.72 -11.16
CA ASP A 84 18.15 -4.05 -10.03
C ASP A 84 17.40 -4.97 -9.03
N THR A 85 16.10 -4.73 -8.81
CA THR A 85 15.23 -5.63 -8.04
C THR A 85 15.19 -7.04 -8.65
N VAL A 86 14.99 -7.13 -9.97
CA VAL A 86 14.97 -8.42 -10.67
C VAL A 86 16.30 -9.16 -10.54
N ARG A 87 17.43 -8.47 -10.69
CA ARG A 87 18.77 -9.09 -10.53
C ARG A 87 18.97 -9.67 -9.13
N ILE A 88 18.48 -9.00 -8.10
CA ILE A 88 18.54 -9.49 -6.72
C ILE A 88 17.73 -10.78 -6.57
N ILE A 89 16.53 -10.82 -7.17
CA ILE A 89 15.64 -11.98 -7.12
C ILE A 89 16.17 -13.12 -8.04
N GLU A 90 16.92 -12.82 -9.09
CA GLU A 90 17.59 -13.83 -9.92
C GLU A 90 18.78 -14.52 -9.21
N GLY A 91 19.33 -13.94 -8.13
CA GLY A 91 20.49 -14.45 -7.41
C GLY A 91 20.14 -15.34 -6.21
N GLU A 92 21.14 -15.55 -5.34
CA GLU A 92 21.02 -16.37 -4.13
C GLU A 92 19.89 -15.92 -3.20
N ARG A 93 19.62 -14.62 -3.14
CA ARG A 93 18.52 -14.07 -2.33
C ARG A 93 17.15 -14.54 -2.80
N GLY A 94 16.96 -14.72 -4.11
CA GLY A 94 15.72 -15.26 -4.65
C GLY A 94 15.55 -16.75 -4.35
N VAL A 95 16.64 -17.53 -4.35
CA VAL A 95 16.62 -18.94 -3.91
C VAL A 95 16.24 -19.03 -2.44
N ALA A 96 16.89 -18.23 -1.59
CA ALA A 96 16.57 -18.19 -0.16
C ALA A 96 15.13 -17.71 0.11
N MET A 97 14.62 -16.72 -0.65
CA MET A 97 13.21 -16.32 -0.59
C MET A 97 12.27 -17.48 -0.97
N HIS A 98 12.61 -18.24 -2.03
CA HIS A 98 11.83 -19.39 -2.45
C HIS A 98 11.71 -20.44 -1.35
N GLU A 99 12.83 -20.78 -0.66
CA GLU A 99 12.83 -21.71 0.45
C GLU A 99 11.98 -21.25 1.64
N VAL A 100 12.02 -19.95 1.94
CA VAL A 100 11.19 -19.36 3.00
C VAL A 100 9.70 -19.50 2.66
N LEU A 101 9.31 -19.15 1.43
CA LEU A 101 7.92 -19.26 0.97
C LEU A 101 7.46 -20.74 0.96
N LEU A 102 8.32 -21.68 0.58
CA LEU A 102 8.01 -23.10 0.64
C LEU A 102 7.75 -23.55 2.08
N ARG A 103 8.62 -23.19 3.03
CA ARG A 103 8.41 -23.53 4.45
C ARG A 103 7.11 -22.98 4.98
N ALA A 104 6.78 -21.72 4.66
CA ALA A 104 5.52 -21.13 5.09
C ALA A 104 4.28 -21.83 4.52
N CYS A 105 4.40 -22.49 3.36
CA CYS A 105 3.27 -23.13 2.68
C CYS A 105 3.21 -24.66 2.88
N THR A 106 4.20 -25.30 3.50
CA THR A 106 4.35 -26.77 3.51
C THR A 106 3.11 -27.51 4.02
N SER A 107 2.41 -26.95 5.00
CA SER A 107 1.22 -27.55 5.61
C SER A 107 -0.06 -26.71 5.39
N ALA A 108 0.01 -25.72 4.51
CA ALA A 108 -1.11 -24.79 4.32
C ALA A 108 -2.30 -25.48 3.60
N ASP A 109 -3.51 -25.26 4.10
CA ASP A 109 -4.74 -25.65 3.42
C ASP A 109 -5.11 -24.64 2.33
N VAL A 110 -4.68 -23.39 2.48
CA VAL A 110 -4.87 -22.29 1.52
C VAL A 110 -3.72 -21.28 1.62
N VAL A 111 -3.38 -20.68 0.50
CA VAL A 111 -2.34 -19.65 0.40
C VAL A 111 -2.98 -18.33 0.01
N VAL A 112 -2.70 -17.28 0.80
CA VAL A 112 -3.11 -15.90 0.52
C VAL A 112 -1.86 -15.09 0.14
N ALA A 113 -1.79 -14.63 -1.10
CA ALA A 113 -0.61 -13.99 -1.65
C ALA A 113 -0.85 -12.51 -1.97
N CYS A 114 0.15 -11.65 -1.70
CA CYS A 114 0.17 -10.28 -2.18
C CYS A 114 0.61 -10.23 -3.66
N ALA A 115 0.52 -9.06 -4.30
CA ALA A 115 0.83 -8.95 -5.72
C ALA A 115 2.24 -9.43 -6.09
N SER A 116 3.24 -9.22 -5.23
CA SER A 116 4.63 -9.63 -5.47
C SER A 116 4.85 -11.13 -5.30
N THR A 117 4.08 -11.79 -4.44
CA THR A 117 4.19 -13.24 -4.17
C THR A 117 3.16 -14.07 -4.94
N LEU A 118 2.14 -13.46 -5.52
CA LEU A 118 1.08 -14.15 -6.25
C LEU A 118 1.59 -15.01 -7.43
N PRO A 119 2.53 -14.56 -8.28
CA PRO A 119 3.10 -15.42 -9.33
C PRO A 119 3.79 -16.68 -8.75
N TRP A 120 4.52 -16.54 -7.64
CA TRP A 120 5.12 -17.64 -6.93
C TRP A 120 4.07 -18.61 -6.39
N ALA A 121 3.04 -18.10 -5.75
CA ALA A 121 1.95 -18.91 -5.18
C ALA A 121 1.19 -19.70 -6.26
N MET A 122 1.05 -19.15 -7.47
CA MET A 122 0.45 -19.86 -8.61
C MET A 122 1.31 -21.04 -9.09
N GLU A 123 2.64 -20.92 -9.07
CA GLU A 123 3.53 -22.06 -9.35
C GLU A 123 3.44 -23.12 -8.25
N PHE A 124 3.37 -22.69 -6.99
CA PHE A 124 3.15 -23.58 -5.85
C PHE A 124 1.84 -24.36 -5.98
N ARG A 125 0.74 -23.68 -6.36
CA ARG A 125 -0.55 -24.31 -6.65
C ARG A 125 -0.46 -25.34 -7.79
N GLU A 126 0.27 -25.04 -8.87
CA GLU A 126 0.47 -25.97 -9.99
C GLU A 126 1.17 -27.26 -9.50
N LYS A 127 2.11 -27.14 -8.55
CA LYS A 127 2.85 -28.27 -7.99
C LYS A 127 2.04 -29.09 -6.99
N THR A 128 1.26 -28.46 -6.14
CA THR A 128 0.68 -29.09 -4.93
C THR A 128 -0.82 -29.26 -4.97
N GLY A 129 -1.52 -28.54 -5.85
CA GLY A 129 -2.98 -28.44 -5.84
C GLY A 129 -3.55 -27.49 -4.76
N THR A 130 -2.73 -26.97 -3.84
CA THR A 130 -3.17 -26.09 -2.76
C THR A 130 -3.86 -24.84 -3.33
N PRO A 131 -5.08 -24.50 -2.89
CA PRO A 131 -5.79 -23.32 -3.38
C PRO A 131 -5.07 -22.03 -3.03
N VAL A 132 -5.11 -21.06 -3.97
CA VAL A 132 -4.43 -19.77 -3.86
C VAL A 132 -5.44 -18.65 -4.11
N LEU A 133 -5.34 -17.59 -3.31
CA LEU A 133 -6.09 -16.35 -3.46
C LEU A 133 -5.13 -15.16 -3.44
N GLY A 134 -5.34 -14.19 -4.34
CA GLY A 134 -4.65 -12.91 -4.29
C GLY A 134 -5.40 -11.92 -3.40
N CYS A 135 -4.72 -11.35 -2.39
CA CYS A 135 -5.27 -10.28 -1.54
C CYS A 135 -4.50 -8.98 -1.78
N LEU A 136 -5.17 -7.94 -2.24
CA LEU A 136 -4.54 -6.78 -2.85
C LEU A 136 -5.06 -5.46 -2.27
N PRO A 137 -4.18 -4.52 -1.92
CA PRO A 137 -4.58 -3.20 -1.45
C PRO A 137 -4.80 -2.17 -2.57
N TYR A 138 -4.85 -2.58 -3.84
CA TYR A 138 -5.05 -1.75 -5.02
C TYR A 138 -5.62 -2.56 -6.19
N PRO A 139 -6.21 -1.91 -7.22
CA PRO A 139 -6.76 -2.61 -8.37
C PRO A 139 -5.66 -3.23 -9.25
N LEU A 140 -5.72 -4.54 -9.46
CA LEU A 140 -4.83 -5.29 -10.35
C LEU A 140 -5.57 -5.92 -11.53
N GLU A 141 -6.85 -6.27 -11.36
CA GLU A 141 -7.66 -6.83 -12.44
C GLU A 141 -7.86 -5.82 -13.57
N ARG A 142 -7.88 -6.29 -14.81
CA ARG A 142 -8.06 -5.44 -16.00
C ARG A 142 -9.45 -4.82 -16.02
N THR A 143 -9.50 -3.56 -16.45
CA THR A 143 -10.77 -2.86 -16.71
C THR A 143 -10.60 -1.90 -17.88
N ASP A 144 -11.69 -1.47 -18.48
CA ASP A 144 -11.71 -0.39 -19.46
C ASP A 144 -12.09 0.98 -18.84
N GLU A 145 -12.45 1.02 -17.55
CA GLU A 145 -12.85 2.25 -16.87
C GLU A 145 -11.67 3.19 -16.54
N PHE A 146 -10.50 2.61 -16.29
CA PHE A 146 -9.26 3.36 -16.00
C PHE A 146 -8.02 2.56 -16.42
N PRO A 147 -6.90 3.25 -16.73
CA PRO A 147 -5.67 2.58 -17.12
C PRO A 147 -4.97 1.93 -15.92
N SER A 148 -4.06 0.98 -16.20
CA SER A 148 -3.21 0.37 -15.18
C SER A 148 -2.39 1.45 -14.47
N SER A 149 -2.51 1.53 -13.15
CA SER A 149 -1.78 2.47 -12.30
C SER A 149 -0.25 2.27 -12.33
N PHE A 150 0.20 1.09 -12.76
CA PHE A 150 1.63 0.80 -12.94
C PHE A 150 2.20 1.37 -14.24
N MET A 151 1.36 1.70 -15.23
CA MET A 151 1.79 2.20 -16.54
C MET A 151 1.39 3.66 -16.79
N ALA A 152 0.31 4.13 -16.21
CA ALA A 152 -0.25 5.44 -16.46
C ALA A 152 -0.15 6.35 -15.22
N LYS A 153 0.33 7.58 -15.45
CA LYS A 153 0.31 8.66 -14.45
C LYS A 153 -0.96 9.52 -14.55
N ASN A 154 -1.63 9.50 -15.69
CA ASN A 154 -2.95 10.06 -15.90
C ASN A 154 -3.96 8.91 -15.89
N MET A 155 -4.89 8.95 -14.95
CA MET A 155 -5.89 7.90 -14.73
C MET A 155 -7.16 8.11 -15.56
N THR A 156 -7.21 9.15 -16.38
CA THR A 156 -8.31 9.39 -17.34
C THR A 156 -7.84 9.02 -18.74
N SER A 157 -8.50 8.07 -19.37
CA SER A 157 -8.18 7.65 -20.73
C SER A 157 -9.40 7.02 -21.43
N SER A 158 -9.33 6.82 -22.75
CA SER A 158 -10.35 6.07 -23.47
C SER A 158 -10.31 4.58 -23.05
N ARG A 159 -11.43 3.88 -23.20
CA ARG A 159 -11.54 2.44 -22.90
C ARG A 159 -10.46 1.62 -23.59
N THR A 160 -10.17 1.92 -24.87
CA THR A 160 -9.13 1.22 -25.64
C THR A 160 -7.73 1.45 -25.04
N LEU A 161 -7.40 2.69 -24.69
CA LEU A 161 -6.09 3.02 -24.07
C LEU A 161 -5.98 2.42 -22.67
N SER A 162 -7.07 2.39 -21.89
CA SER A 162 -7.10 1.71 -20.60
C SER A 162 -6.75 0.23 -20.77
N ARG A 163 -7.42 -0.51 -21.62
CA ARG A 163 -7.12 -1.92 -21.92
C ARG A 163 -5.71 -2.13 -22.45
N ALA A 164 -5.24 -1.27 -23.34
CA ALA A 164 -3.88 -1.34 -23.88
C ALA A 164 -2.80 -1.18 -22.80
N SER A 165 -3.03 -0.30 -21.82
CA SER A 165 -2.10 -0.08 -20.70
C SER A 165 -1.90 -1.34 -19.83
N TYR A 166 -2.97 -2.11 -19.58
CA TYR A 166 -2.85 -3.41 -18.90
C TYR A 166 -2.08 -4.41 -19.76
N SER A 167 -2.34 -4.48 -21.07
CA SER A 167 -1.60 -5.37 -21.95
C SER A 167 -0.11 -5.06 -21.98
N LEU A 168 0.25 -3.77 -21.98
CA LEU A 168 1.63 -3.32 -21.93
C LEU A 168 2.28 -3.65 -20.56
N PHE A 169 1.56 -3.46 -19.48
CA PHE A 169 2.02 -3.84 -18.12
C PHE A 169 2.29 -5.34 -18.05
N GLU A 170 1.34 -6.17 -18.43
CA GLU A 170 1.47 -7.63 -18.39
C GLU A 170 2.60 -8.15 -19.27
N TRP A 171 2.78 -7.54 -20.45
CA TRP A 171 3.89 -7.89 -21.34
C TRP A 171 5.23 -7.50 -20.75
N SER A 172 5.37 -6.27 -20.26
CA SER A 172 6.62 -5.77 -19.66
C SER A 172 6.99 -6.55 -18.41
N TYR A 173 6.01 -6.85 -17.54
CA TYR A 173 6.23 -7.70 -16.37
C TYR A 173 6.73 -9.09 -16.79
N THR A 174 6.03 -9.76 -17.70
CA THR A 174 6.38 -11.11 -18.15
C THR A 174 7.78 -11.15 -18.79
N PHE A 175 8.12 -10.11 -19.57
CA PHE A 175 9.44 -10.00 -20.18
C PHE A 175 10.53 -9.80 -19.12
N LEU A 176 10.29 -8.94 -18.15
CA LEU A 176 11.24 -8.59 -17.10
C LEU A 176 11.53 -9.78 -16.16
N TYR A 177 10.49 -10.47 -15.71
CA TYR A 177 10.57 -11.54 -14.73
C TYR A 177 10.79 -12.95 -15.34
N ARG A 178 10.88 -13.07 -16.66
CA ARG A 178 10.97 -14.37 -17.37
C ARG A 178 12.10 -15.30 -16.89
N LYS A 179 13.21 -14.75 -16.41
CA LYS A 179 14.33 -15.54 -15.90
C LYS A 179 14.05 -16.01 -14.47
N VAL A 180 13.51 -15.12 -13.64
CA VAL A 180 13.05 -15.44 -12.28
C VAL A 180 12.03 -16.59 -12.33
N ASP A 181 11.00 -16.46 -13.16
CA ASP A 181 9.95 -17.49 -13.32
C ASP A 181 10.53 -18.82 -13.81
N ARG A 182 11.50 -18.79 -14.73
CA ARG A 182 12.17 -19.99 -15.22
C ARG A 182 13.00 -20.67 -14.12
N GLN A 183 13.70 -19.89 -13.32
CA GLN A 183 14.47 -20.40 -12.18
C GLN A 183 13.55 -21.00 -11.13
N LEU A 184 12.47 -20.30 -10.79
CA LEU A 184 11.45 -20.76 -9.85
C LEU A 184 10.84 -22.10 -10.29
N ARG A 185 10.40 -22.24 -11.55
CA ARG A 185 9.83 -23.47 -12.07
C ARG A 185 10.82 -24.65 -12.00
N ARG A 186 12.11 -24.40 -12.30
CA ARG A 186 13.17 -25.42 -12.15
C ARG A 186 13.32 -25.87 -10.70
N HIS A 187 13.36 -24.94 -9.74
CA HIS A 187 13.45 -25.29 -8.31
C HIS A 187 12.23 -26.07 -7.82
N MET A 188 11.05 -25.76 -8.36
CA MET A 188 9.82 -26.49 -8.04
C MET A 188 9.70 -27.84 -8.77
N GLY A 189 10.59 -28.16 -9.72
CA GLY A 189 10.47 -29.35 -10.56
C GLY A 189 9.31 -29.32 -11.54
N LEU A 190 8.83 -28.13 -11.90
CA LEU A 190 7.71 -27.94 -12.82
C LEU A 190 8.19 -27.98 -14.28
N PRO A 191 7.50 -28.74 -15.16
CA PRO A 191 7.86 -28.83 -16.57
C PRO A 191 7.47 -27.55 -17.35
N GLY A 192 8.11 -27.40 -18.50
CA GLY A 192 7.73 -26.40 -19.49
C GLY A 192 8.28 -25.00 -19.23
N ARG A 193 7.83 -24.05 -20.07
CA ARG A 193 8.25 -22.64 -20.02
C ARG A 193 7.32 -21.82 -19.12
N PRO A 194 7.85 -20.76 -18.48
CA PRO A 194 7.01 -19.80 -17.78
C PRO A 194 5.92 -19.25 -18.69
N ARG A 195 4.72 -19.17 -18.15
CA ARG A 195 3.56 -18.55 -18.82
C ARG A 195 3.30 -17.16 -18.23
N ASN A 196 2.66 -16.29 -19.00
CA ASN A 196 2.24 -14.99 -18.50
C ASN A 196 1.35 -15.18 -17.25
N PRO A 197 1.76 -14.71 -16.04
CA PRO A 197 1.03 -14.97 -14.81
C PRO A 197 -0.37 -14.34 -14.82
N PHE A 198 -0.56 -13.19 -15.46
CA PHE A 198 -1.87 -12.54 -15.53
C PHE A 198 -2.86 -13.29 -16.44
N ARG A 199 -2.37 -13.88 -17.53
CA ARG A 199 -3.20 -14.76 -18.37
C ARG A 199 -3.60 -16.02 -17.62
N ARG A 200 -2.67 -16.62 -16.88
CA ARG A 200 -2.93 -17.77 -16.01
C ARG A 200 -3.95 -17.45 -14.93
N LEU A 201 -3.77 -16.33 -14.25
CA LEU A 201 -4.68 -15.85 -13.20
C LEU A 201 -6.13 -15.81 -13.69
N ARG A 202 -6.34 -15.35 -14.92
CA ARG A 202 -7.67 -15.34 -15.57
C ARG A 202 -8.14 -16.73 -16.01
N ALA A 203 -7.28 -17.49 -16.68
CA ALA A 203 -7.60 -18.81 -17.20
C ALA A 203 -7.89 -19.84 -16.10
N GLU A 204 -7.11 -19.81 -15.03
CA GLU A 204 -7.25 -20.67 -13.86
C GLU A 204 -8.27 -20.13 -12.84
N ARG A 205 -8.90 -18.98 -13.14
CA ARG A 205 -9.91 -18.31 -12.32
C ARG A 205 -9.46 -18.08 -10.86
N ILE A 206 -8.18 -17.75 -10.65
CA ILE A 206 -7.65 -17.45 -9.31
C ILE A 206 -8.45 -16.29 -8.71
N PRO A 207 -9.03 -16.43 -7.50
CA PRO A 207 -9.75 -15.36 -6.84
C PRO A 207 -8.84 -14.19 -6.47
N LEU A 208 -9.34 -12.97 -6.66
CA LEU A 208 -8.71 -11.73 -6.22
C LEU A 208 -9.64 -11.01 -5.25
N VAL A 209 -9.15 -10.76 -4.06
CA VAL A 209 -9.81 -9.92 -3.05
C VAL A 209 -9.09 -8.59 -2.99
N HIS A 210 -9.80 -7.52 -3.29
CA HIS A 210 -9.27 -6.17 -3.18
C HIS A 210 -9.72 -5.55 -1.85
N MET A 211 -8.76 -5.38 -0.94
CA MET A 211 -8.97 -4.69 0.34
C MET A 211 -8.91 -3.18 0.14
N VAL A 212 -9.89 -2.68 -0.60
CA VAL A 212 -10.03 -1.27 -0.97
C VAL A 212 -11.47 -0.84 -0.65
N SER A 213 -11.63 0.37 -0.14
CA SER A 213 -12.94 0.96 0.09
C SER A 213 -13.75 1.03 -1.22
N PRO A 214 -15.01 0.54 -1.26
CA PRO A 214 -15.90 0.75 -2.39
C PRO A 214 -16.12 2.22 -2.77
N MET A 215 -15.91 3.14 -1.81
CA MET A 215 -15.94 4.58 -2.08
C MET A 215 -14.78 5.01 -2.97
N LEU A 216 -13.58 4.43 -2.74
CA LEU A 216 -12.39 4.68 -3.56
C LEU A 216 -12.37 3.87 -4.86
N LEU A 217 -12.84 2.64 -4.82
CA LEU A 217 -12.90 1.74 -5.98
C LEU A 217 -14.29 1.09 -6.05
N PRO A 218 -15.29 1.73 -6.66
CA PRO A 218 -16.51 1.02 -7.05
C PRO A 218 -16.13 -0.16 -7.97
N LYS A 219 -16.79 -1.31 -7.80
CA LYS A 219 -16.48 -2.49 -8.63
C LYS A 219 -16.68 -2.14 -10.12
N PRO A 220 -15.61 -2.19 -10.94
CA PRO A 220 -15.74 -1.97 -12.37
C PRO A 220 -16.73 -2.93 -13.02
N HIS A 221 -17.52 -2.43 -13.98
CA HIS A 221 -18.61 -3.20 -14.60
C HIS A 221 -18.12 -4.44 -15.36
N ASP A 222 -16.87 -4.42 -15.84
CA ASP A 222 -16.25 -5.50 -16.61
C ASP A 222 -15.40 -6.47 -15.74
N TRP A 223 -15.39 -6.30 -14.42
CA TRP A 223 -14.70 -7.22 -13.52
C TRP A 223 -15.47 -8.53 -13.34
N PRO A 224 -14.80 -9.69 -13.45
CA PRO A 224 -15.42 -10.99 -13.20
C PRO A 224 -15.78 -11.17 -11.71
N ASP A 225 -16.65 -12.14 -11.40
CA ASP A 225 -17.09 -12.44 -10.03
C ASP A 225 -15.94 -12.88 -9.11
N ARG A 226 -14.87 -13.48 -9.67
CA ARG A 226 -13.66 -13.84 -8.92
C ARG A 226 -12.85 -12.64 -8.41
N ALA A 227 -13.11 -11.44 -8.92
CA ALA A 227 -12.51 -10.20 -8.46
C ALA A 227 -13.50 -9.42 -7.59
N THR A 228 -13.28 -9.43 -6.28
CA THR A 228 -14.18 -8.83 -5.28
C THR A 228 -13.52 -7.64 -4.60
N ILE A 229 -14.33 -6.68 -4.18
CA ILE A 229 -13.94 -5.55 -3.36
C ILE A 229 -14.62 -5.73 -2.02
N VAL A 230 -13.85 -5.74 -0.93
CA VAL A 230 -14.34 -6.12 0.39
C VAL A 230 -14.36 -4.98 1.40
N GLY A 231 -13.81 -3.82 1.06
CA GLY A 231 -13.61 -2.70 1.97
C GLY A 231 -12.17 -2.55 2.42
N ALA A 232 -11.90 -1.45 3.11
CA ALA A 232 -10.58 -1.17 3.65
C ALA A 232 -10.14 -2.18 4.71
N SER A 233 -8.83 -2.41 4.82
CA SER A 233 -8.24 -3.10 5.96
C SER A 233 -8.23 -2.16 7.16
N VAL A 234 -8.98 -2.52 8.19
CA VAL A 234 -8.96 -1.80 9.47
C VAL A 234 -8.03 -2.54 10.43
N LEU A 235 -7.07 -1.83 10.97
CA LEU A 235 -6.17 -2.40 11.98
C LEU A 235 -6.88 -2.52 13.32
N PRO A 236 -6.95 -3.72 13.90
CA PRO A 236 -7.47 -3.88 15.26
C PRO A 236 -6.56 -3.18 16.28
N GLN A 237 -7.17 -2.65 17.36
CA GLN A 237 -6.48 -1.94 18.42
C GLN A 237 -5.25 -2.68 18.97
N PRO A 238 -5.28 -4.01 19.21
CA PRO A 238 -4.11 -4.73 19.70
C PRO A 238 -2.89 -4.65 18.77
N LEU A 239 -3.09 -4.52 17.46
CA LEU A 239 -1.98 -4.35 16.52
C LEU A 239 -1.40 -2.92 16.59
N ARG A 240 -2.22 -1.92 16.83
CA ARG A 240 -1.77 -0.53 17.01
C ARG A 240 -0.98 -0.40 18.30
N ASP A 241 -1.45 -1.04 19.38
CA ASP A 241 -0.75 -1.10 20.66
C ASP A 241 0.64 -1.75 20.50
N ALA A 242 0.70 -2.88 19.78
CA ALA A 242 1.95 -3.59 19.51
C ALA A 242 2.95 -2.77 18.67
N TRP A 243 2.48 -1.76 17.94
CA TRP A 243 3.33 -0.87 17.15
C TRP A 243 3.66 0.44 17.83
N GLY A 244 3.20 0.65 19.07
CA GLY A 244 3.40 1.89 19.82
C GLY A 244 2.62 3.08 19.23
N GLU A 245 1.56 2.80 18.47
CA GLU A 245 0.71 3.82 17.82
C GLU A 245 -0.57 4.13 18.60
N ALA A 246 -0.79 3.48 19.74
CA ALA A 246 -2.02 3.64 20.52
C ALA A 246 -1.96 4.74 21.57
N VAL A 247 -0.79 5.32 21.81
CA VAL A 247 -0.60 6.35 22.82
C VAL A 247 -0.44 7.70 22.14
N ILE A 248 -1.31 8.66 22.45
CA ILE A 248 -1.05 10.06 22.14
C ILE A 248 -0.09 10.59 23.19
N ASP A 249 1.04 11.14 22.72
CA ASP A 249 1.94 11.91 23.54
C ASP A 249 1.14 13.06 24.22
N PRO A 250 1.19 13.25 25.55
CA PRO A 250 0.45 14.30 26.23
C PRO A 250 0.75 15.71 25.71
N GLU A 251 1.98 15.98 25.27
CA GLU A 251 2.35 17.27 24.69
C GLU A 251 1.72 17.47 23.31
N LEU A 252 1.67 16.40 22.48
CA LEU A 252 0.92 16.42 21.21
C LEU A 252 -0.57 16.64 21.46
N ASP A 253 -1.15 15.96 22.44
CA ASP A 253 -2.59 16.07 22.76
C ASP A 253 -2.96 17.51 23.18
N ALA A 254 -2.15 18.10 24.09
CA ALA A 254 -2.30 19.48 24.51
C ALA A 254 -2.17 20.44 23.31
N TRP A 255 -1.11 20.28 22.51
CA TRP A 255 -0.87 21.13 21.34
C TRP A 255 -2.00 21.04 20.31
N LEU A 256 -2.56 19.86 20.07
CA LEU A 256 -3.72 19.69 19.18
C LEU A 256 -4.97 20.38 19.73
N GLY A 257 -5.10 20.53 21.07
CA GLY A 257 -6.19 21.27 21.72
C GLY A 257 -6.04 22.80 21.63
N GLU A 258 -4.85 23.29 21.33
CA GLU A 258 -4.52 24.70 21.26
C GLU A 258 -4.73 25.23 19.81
N GLY A 259 -5.40 26.37 19.64
CA GLY A 259 -5.49 27.08 18.36
C GLY A 259 -6.21 26.29 17.23
N SER A 260 -5.86 26.63 15.97
CA SER A 260 -6.51 26.04 14.79
C SER A 260 -6.01 24.59 14.52
N PRO A 261 -6.86 23.71 13.95
CA PRO A 261 -6.44 22.37 13.52
C PRO A 261 -5.22 22.43 12.58
N PRO A 262 -4.17 21.61 12.81
CA PRO A 262 -2.98 21.62 11.96
C PRO A 262 -3.23 20.95 10.60
N ILE A 263 -2.39 21.27 9.61
CA ILE A 263 -2.25 20.48 8.40
C ILE A 263 -1.23 19.36 8.70
N TYR A 264 -1.63 18.12 8.47
CA TYR A 264 -0.73 16.98 8.65
C TYR A 264 0.05 16.68 7.35
N PHE A 265 1.36 16.59 7.45
CA PHE A 265 2.28 16.21 6.39
C PHE A 265 2.90 14.83 6.67
N CYS A 266 2.45 13.81 5.95
CA CYS A 266 3.05 12.48 5.98
C CYS A 266 4.20 12.41 4.98
N MET A 267 5.43 12.63 5.45
CA MET A 267 6.62 12.59 4.58
C MET A 267 7.18 11.17 4.42
N THR A 268 6.70 10.21 5.21
CA THR A 268 7.06 8.80 5.06
C THR A 268 6.61 8.29 3.69
N GLY A 269 7.53 7.68 2.93
CA GLY A 269 7.27 7.21 1.56
C GLY A 269 7.43 8.28 0.47
N MET A 270 7.76 9.52 0.83
CA MET A 270 8.17 10.56 -0.12
C MET A 270 9.69 10.58 -0.30
N PRO A 271 10.20 10.76 -1.53
CA PRO A 271 11.65 10.79 -1.80
C PRO A 271 12.23 12.16 -1.46
N VAL A 272 12.24 12.54 -0.18
CA VAL A 272 12.84 13.81 0.28
C VAL A 272 14.34 13.76 0.05
N LEU A 273 14.86 14.67 -0.78
CA LEU A 273 16.28 14.78 -1.11
C LEU A 273 17.01 15.77 -0.21
N ASP A 274 16.34 16.86 0.13
CA ASP A 274 16.82 17.89 1.04
C ASP A 274 15.81 18.12 2.17
N PRO A 275 16.09 17.63 3.38
CA PRO A 275 15.23 17.81 4.53
C PRO A 275 15.03 19.27 4.95
N VAL A 276 16.05 20.11 4.77
CA VAL A 276 16.00 21.55 5.14
C VAL A 276 15.04 22.28 4.20
N GLU A 277 15.23 22.13 2.88
CA GLU A 277 14.36 22.72 1.87
C GLU A 277 12.89 22.24 2.04
N CYS A 278 12.71 20.96 2.32
CA CYS A 278 11.38 20.40 2.56
C CYS A 278 10.70 21.03 3.77
N ARG A 279 11.42 21.18 4.89
CA ARG A 279 10.90 21.83 6.11
C ARG A 279 10.57 23.30 5.87
N GLU A 280 11.44 24.03 5.17
CA GLU A 280 11.23 25.45 4.82
C GLU A 280 10.00 25.62 3.91
N MET A 281 9.82 24.73 2.94
CA MET A 281 8.62 24.72 2.09
C MET A 281 7.35 24.52 2.91
N ILE A 282 7.32 23.53 3.84
CA ILE A 282 6.18 23.27 4.72
C ILE A 282 5.88 24.50 5.58
N ALA A 283 6.89 25.04 6.25
CA ALA A 283 6.74 26.22 7.11
C ALA A 283 6.22 27.43 6.32
N THR A 284 6.78 27.70 5.14
CA THR A 284 6.36 28.80 4.26
C THR A 284 4.92 28.65 3.82
N VAL A 285 4.50 27.43 3.40
CA VAL A 285 3.12 27.18 2.98
C VAL A 285 2.15 27.37 4.13
N CYS A 286 2.46 26.82 5.31
CA CYS A 286 1.61 26.95 6.48
C CYS A 286 1.52 28.41 6.95
N ALA A 287 2.60 29.17 6.96
CA ALA A 287 2.60 30.60 7.29
C ALA A 287 1.70 31.41 6.34
N ARG A 288 1.77 31.15 5.03
CA ARG A 288 0.88 31.79 4.03
C ARG A 288 -0.59 31.44 4.21
N LEU A 289 -0.90 30.28 4.78
CA LEU A 289 -2.28 29.82 5.05
C LEU A 289 -2.76 30.19 6.47
N GLY A 290 -1.92 30.76 7.32
CA GLY A 290 -2.23 30.97 8.73
C GLY A 290 -2.48 29.66 9.49
N ALA A 291 -1.81 28.57 9.10
CA ALA A 291 -2.04 27.22 9.62
C ALA A 291 -0.83 26.71 10.38
N ARG A 292 -1.07 25.76 11.30
CA ARG A 292 -0.03 24.99 11.98
C ARG A 292 0.29 23.71 11.16
N ALA A 293 1.49 23.16 11.33
CA ALA A 293 1.92 21.96 10.67
C ALA A 293 2.27 20.83 11.68
N LEU A 294 1.71 19.64 11.46
CA LEU A 294 2.14 18.40 12.07
C LEU A 294 2.86 17.57 11.00
N VAL A 295 4.08 17.12 11.26
CA VAL A 295 4.89 16.39 10.26
C VAL A 295 5.33 15.05 10.84
N THR A 296 5.09 13.97 10.11
CA THR A 296 5.77 12.70 10.38
C THR A 296 6.78 12.39 9.30
N VAL A 297 7.96 11.98 9.74
CA VAL A 297 9.06 11.64 8.86
C VAL A 297 9.92 10.54 9.49
N LYS A 298 10.40 9.61 8.66
CA LYS A 298 11.40 8.63 9.05
C LYS A 298 12.75 9.00 8.42
N GLY A 299 13.82 8.80 9.17
CA GLY A 299 15.19 9.06 8.73
C GLY A 299 15.82 10.31 9.33
N GLU A 300 17.08 10.52 8.99
CA GLU A 300 17.91 11.62 9.48
C GLU A 300 17.62 12.94 8.76
N GLY A 301 18.02 14.05 9.37
CA GLY A 301 17.94 15.40 8.75
C GLY A 301 16.68 16.20 9.09
N PHE A 302 15.71 15.61 9.80
CA PHE A 302 14.57 16.35 10.36
C PHE A 302 14.70 16.43 11.88
N PRO A 303 15.00 17.61 12.44
CA PRO A 303 15.01 17.77 13.89
C PRO A 303 13.60 17.56 14.44
N LYS A 304 13.46 16.65 15.42
CA LYS A 304 12.19 16.35 16.07
C LYS A 304 11.84 17.43 17.10
N GLY A 305 10.56 17.57 17.37
CA GLY A 305 10.01 18.52 18.31
C GLY A 305 9.36 19.74 17.67
N PHE A 306 9.11 20.74 18.50
CA PHE A 306 8.45 21.99 18.09
C PHE A 306 9.42 22.99 17.47
N SER A 307 8.91 23.79 16.53
CA SER A 307 9.54 25.06 16.16
C SER A 307 9.46 26.06 17.36
N ALA A 308 10.31 27.08 17.33
CA ALA A 308 10.35 28.07 18.43
C ALA A 308 9.02 28.76 18.70
N ASP A 309 8.23 29.00 17.65
CA ASP A 309 6.89 29.60 17.69
C ASP A 309 5.75 28.58 17.86
N ARG A 310 6.08 27.28 18.02
CA ARG A 310 5.15 26.15 18.12
C ARG A 310 4.17 26.01 16.94
N SER A 311 4.47 26.65 15.81
CA SER A 311 3.63 26.53 14.59
C SER A 311 3.86 25.21 13.82
N LEU A 312 5.01 24.55 14.05
CA LEU A 312 5.43 23.30 13.42
C LEU A 312 5.84 22.27 14.48
N LEU A 313 5.29 21.07 14.38
CA LEU A 313 5.70 19.92 15.18
C LEU A 313 6.15 18.76 14.27
N ILE A 314 7.35 18.22 14.54
CA ILE A 314 7.91 17.06 13.81
C ILE A 314 8.07 15.89 14.77
N ILE A 315 7.42 14.75 14.44
CA ILE A 315 7.44 13.53 15.25
C ILE A 315 7.62 12.27 14.35
N ASP A 316 7.82 11.12 14.97
CA ASP A 316 8.01 9.87 14.24
C ASP A 316 6.69 9.21 13.81
N SER A 317 5.74 9.16 14.72
CA SER A 317 4.43 8.53 14.53
C SER A 317 3.42 9.02 15.56
N PHE A 318 2.17 8.72 15.36
CA PHE A 318 1.07 8.96 16.28
C PHE A 318 -0.11 8.01 16.02
N ASP A 319 -1.09 7.99 16.90
CA ASP A 319 -2.35 7.29 16.69
C ASP A 319 -3.21 8.00 15.63
N TYR A 320 -3.31 7.39 14.45
CA TYR A 320 -4.04 7.95 13.29
C TYR A 320 -5.52 8.18 13.58
N ASP A 321 -6.20 7.26 14.28
CA ASP A 321 -7.62 7.38 14.55
C ASP A 321 -7.95 8.53 15.52
N ARG A 322 -7.02 8.85 16.42
CA ARG A 322 -7.19 9.92 17.40
C ARG A 322 -6.72 11.28 16.92
N VAL A 323 -5.71 11.32 16.06
CA VAL A 323 -5.07 12.58 15.62
C VAL A 323 -5.63 13.08 14.30
N LEU A 324 -5.85 12.20 13.29
CA LEU A 324 -6.33 12.64 11.98
C LEU A 324 -7.64 13.44 12.05
N PRO A 325 -8.67 13.04 12.82
CA PRO A 325 -9.91 13.83 12.91
C PRO A 325 -9.73 15.25 13.44
N ARG A 326 -8.59 15.52 14.10
CA ARG A 326 -8.22 16.84 14.64
C ARG A 326 -7.38 17.68 13.67
N CYS A 327 -7.07 17.16 12.48
CA CYS A 327 -6.34 17.88 11.45
C CYS A 327 -7.27 18.61 10.47
N ALA A 328 -6.80 19.72 9.89
CA ALA A 328 -7.53 20.47 8.90
C ALA A 328 -7.50 19.81 7.52
N ALA A 329 -6.38 19.22 7.16
CA ALA A 329 -6.13 18.49 5.91
C ALA A 329 -4.91 17.59 6.08
N VAL A 330 -4.71 16.65 5.14
CA VAL A 330 -3.53 15.80 5.08
C VAL A 330 -2.81 15.95 3.75
N VAL A 331 -1.49 16.00 3.78
CA VAL A 331 -0.61 15.88 2.62
C VAL A 331 0.12 14.55 2.69
N HIS A 332 -0.06 13.68 1.68
CA HIS A 332 0.59 12.37 1.66
C HIS A 332 0.89 11.89 0.23
N HIS A 333 1.71 10.84 0.11
CA HIS A 333 2.12 10.31 -1.19
C HIS A 333 1.06 9.47 -1.92
N GLY A 334 -0.05 9.10 -1.26
CA GLY A 334 -1.10 8.30 -1.88
C GLY A 334 -0.92 6.78 -1.74
N GLY A 335 -0.15 6.31 -0.78
CA GLY A 335 -0.14 4.89 -0.43
C GLY A 335 -1.51 4.44 0.07
N SER A 336 -1.88 3.17 -0.20
CA SER A 336 -3.20 2.62 0.11
C SER A 336 -3.61 2.84 1.58
N GLY A 337 -2.75 2.47 2.55
CA GLY A 337 -3.05 2.61 3.98
C GLY A 337 -3.38 4.04 4.35
N ASN A 338 -2.46 4.98 4.10
CA ASN A 338 -2.67 6.40 4.41
C ASN A 338 -3.92 6.97 3.73
N THR A 339 -4.21 6.56 2.49
CA THR A 339 -5.40 7.03 1.78
C THR A 339 -6.68 6.56 2.46
N HIS A 340 -6.73 5.30 2.88
CA HIS A 340 -7.90 4.76 3.59
C HIS A 340 -8.07 5.40 4.98
N ASP A 341 -6.96 5.62 5.72
CA ASP A 341 -7.01 6.26 7.04
C ASP A 341 -7.55 7.70 6.93
N VAL A 342 -7.08 8.47 5.93
CA VAL A 342 -7.53 9.84 5.67
C VAL A 342 -9.01 9.88 5.26
N VAL A 343 -9.41 8.97 4.38
CA VAL A 343 -10.82 8.87 3.95
C VAL A 343 -11.72 8.51 5.13
N ARG A 344 -11.33 7.53 5.96
CA ARG A 344 -12.09 7.14 7.16
C ARG A 344 -12.17 8.23 8.21
N ALA A 345 -11.10 9.03 8.35
CA ALA A 345 -11.10 10.18 9.24
C ALA A 345 -12.00 11.32 8.76
N GLY A 346 -12.48 11.26 7.53
CA GLY A 346 -13.39 12.26 6.96
C GLY A 346 -12.74 13.63 6.75
N ILE A 347 -11.44 13.66 6.45
CA ILE A 347 -10.69 14.90 6.25
C ILE A 347 -10.18 15.01 4.81
N PRO A 348 -10.10 16.27 4.27
CA PRO A 348 -9.63 16.45 2.91
C PRO A 348 -8.13 16.21 2.78
N ALA A 349 -7.68 15.83 1.56
CA ALA A 349 -6.28 15.49 1.31
C ALA A 349 -5.68 16.18 0.08
N VAL A 350 -4.38 16.44 0.14
CA VAL A 350 -3.54 16.68 -1.04
C VAL A 350 -2.65 15.46 -1.25
N VAL A 351 -2.92 14.72 -2.32
CA VAL A 351 -2.15 13.54 -2.67
C VAL A 351 -1.05 13.90 -3.67
N ILE A 352 0.20 13.58 -3.32
CA ILE A 352 1.39 13.89 -4.12
C ILE A 352 2.07 12.58 -4.55
N PRO A 353 1.52 11.90 -5.58
CA PRO A 353 2.00 10.59 -5.99
C PRO A 353 3.42 10.63 -6.58
N VAL A 354 4.18 9.60 -6.25
CA VAL A 354 5.55 9.36 -6.71
C VAL A 354 5.57 8.26 -7.79
N HIS A 355 4.90 7.13 -7.51
CA HIS A 355 4.90 5.96 -8.41
C HIS A 355 3.65 5.08 -8.22
N SER A 356 3.43 4.14 -9.14
CA SER A 356 2.48 3.02 -9.06
C SER A 356 1.02 3.41 -8.72
N ASP A 357 0.40 2.66 -7.83
CA ASP A 357 -0.98 2.80 -7.35
C ASP A 357 -1.28 4.17 -6.68
N GLN A 358 -0.25 4.90 -6.27
CA GLN A 358 -0.41 6.23 -5.69
C GLN A 358 -1.11 7.20 -6.65
N PHE A 359 -0.89 7.08 -7.96
CA PHE A 359 -1.60 7.87 -8.98
C PHE A 359 -3.08 7.55 -9.04
N PHE A 360 -3.44 6.27 -8.87
CA PHE A 360 -4.82 5.85 -8.78
C PHE A 360 -5.52 6.48 -7.58
N TYR A 361 -4.92 6.38 -6.39
CA TYR A 361 -5.50 6.96 -5.19
C TYR A 361 -5.61 8.48 -5.25
N GLY A 362 -4.59 9.17 -5.76
CA GLY A 362 -4.66 10.62 -5.98
C GLY A 362 -5.79 11.02 -6.91
N TRP A 363 -5.97 10.28 -8.01
CA TRP A 363 -7.10 10.49 -8.92
C TRP A 363 -8.45 10.28 -8.23
N ARG A 364 -8.60 9.20 -7.45
CA ARG A 364 -9.85 8.91 -6.74
C ARG A 364 -10.20 9.97 -5.70
N ILE A 365 -9.24 10.43 -4.92
CA ILE A 365 -9.41 11.52 -3.95
C ILE A 365 -9.90 12.80 -4.64
N ALA A 366 -9.30 13.16 -5.76
CA ALA A 366 -9.74 14.32 -6.54
C ALA A 366 -11.13 14.12 -7.18
N ALA A 367 -11.39 12.94 -7.76
CA ALA A 367 -12.67 12.62 -8.39
C ALA A 367 -13.85 12.60 -7.40
N LEU A 368 -13.60 12.23 -6.14
CA LEU A 368 -14.59 12.26 -5.07
C LEU A 368 -14.87 13.68 -4.54
N GLY A 369 -14.10 14.69 -4.95
CA GLY A 369 -14.21 16.06 -4.47
C GLY A 369 -13.74 16.25 -3.03
N ILE A 370 -12.94 15.31 -2.50
CA ILE A 370 -12.40 15.33 -1.13
C ILE A 370 -10.92 15.72 -1.08
N GLY A 371 -10.35 16.17 -2.20
CA GLY A 371 -8.96 16.58 -2.22
C GLY A 371 -8.44 16.98 -3.60
N ALA A 372 -7.13 17.19 -3.65
CA ALA A 372 -6.38 17.54 -4.85
C ALA A 372 -5.20 16.59 -5.06
N THR A 373 -4.70 16.51 -6.29
CA THR A 373 -3.54 15.68 -6.60
C THR A 373 -2.65 16.32 -7.65
N PHE A 374 -1.34 16.15 -7.49
CA PHE A 374 -0.34 16.48 -8.50
C PHE A 374 0.95 15.66 -8.28
N PRO A 375 1.69 15.31 -9.34
CA PRO A 375 2.89 14.47 -9.22
C PRO A 375 4.00 15.12 -8.40
N TYR A 376 4.72 14.34 -7.58
CA TYR A 376 5.84 14.79 -6.73
C TYR A 376 6.89 15.60 -7.51
N ARG A 377 7.27 15.19 -8.72
CA ARG A 377 8.23 15.88 -9.57
C ARG A 377 7.91 17.34 -9.90
N THR A 378 6.67 17.77 -9.64
CA THR A 378 6.19 19.11 -9.92
C THR A 378 5.86 19.87 -8.63
N ILE A 379 6.33 19.38 -7.49
CA ILE A 379 6.14 20.05 -6.21
C ILE A 379 6.89 21.38 -6.19
N THR A 380 6.21 22.43 -5.78
CA THR A 380 6.75 23.75 -5.48
C THR A 380 5.94 24.34 -4.35
N THR A 381 6.50 25.30 -3.61
CA THR A 381 5.79 26.02 -2.55
C THR A 381 4.46 26.59 -3.03
N ASP A 382 4.44 27.23 -4.21
CA ASP A 382 3.21 27.83 -4.74
C ASP A 382 2.18 26.79 -5.19
N ARG A 383 2.61 25.64 -5.71
CA ARG A 383 1.70 24.59 -6.12
C ARG A 383 1.08 23.90 -4.92
N LEU A 384 1.88 23.61 -3.89
CA LEU A 384 1.41 23.02 -2.64
C LEU A 384 0.45 23.99 -1.92
N HIS A 385 0.80 25.29 -1.85
CA HIS A 385 -0.07 26.31 -1.30
C HIS A 385 -1.45 26.34 -2.01
N ARG A 386 -1.46 26.40 -3.35
CA ARG A 386 -2.73 26.42 -4.13
C ARG A 386 -3.56 25.16 -3.91
N ALA A 387 -2.94 23.99 -3.88
CA ALA A 387 -3.64 22.73 -3.64
C ALA A 387 -4.24 22.69 -2.23
N LEU A 388 -3.50 23.14 -1.22
CA LEU A 388 -4.02 23.23 0.15
C LEU A 388 -5.14 24.26 0.28
N ALA A 389 -5.01 25.44 -0.32
CA ALA A 389 -6.06 26.43 -0.34
C ALA A 389 -7.37 25.90 -0.97
N GLN A 390 -7.26 25.07 -2.02
CA GLN A 390 -8.41 24.41 -2.65
C GLN A 390 -9.12 23.42 -1.72
N VAL A 391 -8.38 22.66 -0.90
CA VAL A 391 -8.94 21.60 -0.06
C VAL A 391 -9.34 22.09 1.35
N LEU A 392 -8.86 23.24 1.80
CA LEU A 392 -9.21 23.85 3.07
C LEU A 392 -10.56 24.63 3.04
N THR A 393 -11.37 24.41 2.00
CA THR A 393 -12.68 25.03 1.88
C THR A 393 -13.75 24.30 2.69
N PRO A 394 -14.81 24.99 3.17
CA PRO A 394 -15.93 24.33 3.85
C PRO A 394 -16.56 23.22 3.03
N GLN A 395 -16.68 23.40 1.71
CA GLN A 395 -17.27 22.41 0.79
C GLN A 395 -16.43 21.11 0.73
N ALA A 396 -15.10 21.22 0.58
CA ALA A 396 -14.21 20.07 0.57
C ALA A 396 -14.24 19.32 1.90
N ARG A 397 -14.28 20.06 3.02
CA ARG A 397 -14.38 19.49 4.37
C ARG A 397 -15.70 18.76 4.57
N GLN A 398 -16.82 19.36 4.20
CA GLN A 398 -18.14 18.73 4.28
C GLN A 398 -18.19 17.46 3.44
N ARG A 399 -17.70 17.53 2.20
CA ARG A 399 -17.68 16.38 1.30
C ARG A 399 -16.79 15.24 1.83
N ALA A 400 -15.63 15.57 2.40
CA ALA A 400 -14.77 14.58 3.04
C ALA A 400 -15.45 13.92 4.24
N ALA A 401 -16.15 14.67 5.08
CA ALA A 401 -16.90 14.14 6.22
C ALA A 401 -18.03 13.17 5.77
N GLU A 402 -18.78 13.52 4.71
CA GLU A 402 -19.83 12.65 4.14
C GLU A 402 -19.25 11.30 3.65
N VAL A 403 -18.15 11.34 2.89
CA VAL A 403 -17.46 10.14 2.40
C VAL A 403 -16.90 9.35 3.58
N GLY A 404 -16.28 10.04 4.54
CA GLY A 404 -15.70 9.43 5.73
C GLY A 404 -16.72 8.72 6.60
N HIS A 405 -17.90 9.31 6.78
CA HIS A 405 -19.00 8.66 7.54
C HIS A 405 -19.41 7.31 6.93
N THR A 406 -19.36 7.17 5.62
CA THR A 406 -19.65 5.90 4.95
C THR A 406 -18.45 4.95 5.07
N ALA A 407 -17.24 5.43 4.79
CA ALA A 407 -16.02 4.61 4.84
C ALA A 407 -15.66 4.13 6.26
N ALA A 408 -16.01 4.88 7.30
CA ALA A 408 -15.77 4.48 8.69
C ALA A 408 -16.54 3.22 9.11
N LYS A 409 -17.63 2.88 8.41
CA LYS A 409 -18.43 1.67 8.66
C LYS A 409 -17.87 0.42 7.98
N GLU A 410 -16.90 0.60 7.09
CA GLU A 410 -16.29 -0.50 6.35
C GLU A 410 -15.30 -1.27 7.23
N ASN A 411 -15.32 -2.58 7.10
CA ASN A 411 -14.27 -3.46 7.60
C ASN A 411 -14.11 -4.62 6.60
N GLY A 412 -13.08 -4.54 5.77
CA GLY A 412 -12.80 -5.53 4.73
C GLY A 412 -12.18 -6.82 5.25
N VAL A 413 -11.67 -6.84 6.48
CA VAL A 413 -10.93 -7.97 7.03
C VAL A 413 -11.82 -9.21 7.19
N PRO A 414 -12.99 -9.17 7.86
CA PRO A 414 -13.86 -10.32 7.95
C PRO A 414 -14.31 -10.86 6.59
N ALA A 415 -14.70 -9.98 5.66
CA ALA A 415 -15.13 -10.39 4.33
C ALA A 415 -14.00 -11.02 3.48
N ALA A 416 -12.75 -10.56 3.67
CA ALA A 416 -11.60 -11.19 3.05
C ALA A 416 -11.35 -12.60 3.62
N VAL A 417 -11.48 -12.77 4.93
CA VAL A 417 -11.36 -14.08 5.59
C VAL A 417 -12.47 -15.03 5.12
N ASP A 418 -13.73 -14.57 5.03
CA ASP A 418 -14.86 -15.36 4.49
C ASP A 418 -14.56 -15.87 3.07
N ALA A 419 -13.95 -15.03 2.21
CA ALA A 419 -13.57 -15.43 0.86
C ALA A 419 -12.49 -16.52 0.85
N VAL A 420 -11.55 -16.49 1.79
CA VAL A 420 -10.50 -17.51 1.95
C VAL A 420 -11.09 -18.82 2.48
N GLU A 421 -11.93 -18.76 3.50
CA GLU A 421 -12.64 -19.94 4.07
C GLU A 421 -13.48 -20.62 3.01
N LYS A 422 -14.25 -19.86 2.23
CA LYS A 422 -15.07 -20.38 1.12
C LYS A 422 -14.22 -21.07 0.05
N LEU A 423 -13.06 -20.49 -0.29
CA LEU A 423 -12.14 -21.11 -1.26
C LEU A 423 -11.56 -22.42 -0.73
N ALA A 424 -11.12 -22.46 0.52
CA ALA A 424 -10.56 -23.66 1.15
C ALA A 424 -11.60 -24.77 1.23
N ALA A 425 -12.84 -24.46 1.61
CA ALA A 425 -13.94 -25.42 1.68
C ALA A 425 -14.34 -26.00 0.31
N ALA A 426 -14.23 -25.20 -0.76
CA ALA A 426 -14.55 -25.62 -2.13
C ALA A 426 -13.44 -26.48 -2.80
N THR A 427 -12.25 -26.53 -2.20
CA THR A 427 -11.08 -27.22 -2.77
C THR A 427 -10.41 -28.06 -1.67
N PRO A 428 -11.05 -29.15 -1.23
CA PRO A 428 -10.41 -30.03 -0.23
C PRO A 428 -9.09 -30.58 -0.79
N ARG A 429 -8.12 -30.79 0.11
CA ARG A 429 -6.85 -31.42 -0.26
C ARG A 429 -7.10 -32.81 -0.89
N PRO A 430 -6.37 -33.15 -1.95
CA PRO A 430 -6.40 -34.49 -2.52
C PRO A 430 -5.93 -35.56 -1.53
#